data_c93f0a80aa763e4c1998842a8747460d
#
_entry.id   c93f0a80aa763e4c1998842a8747460d
#
_cell.length_a   1.000
_cell.length_b   1.000
_cell.length_c   1.000
_cell.angle_alpha   90.00
_cell.angle_beta   90.00
_cell.angle_gamma   90.00
#
_symmetry.space_group_name_H-M   'P 1'
#
loop_
_entity.id
_entity.type
_entity.pdbx_description
1 polymer ?
#
loop_
_entity_poly.entity_id
_entity_poly.type
_entity_poly.pdbx_seq_one_letter_code
_entity_poly.pdbx_strand_id
1 'polypeptide(L)'
;MTKVIAINGSPLRNGNTSILIGHIREELEREGITTEEVNLGGSVARGCTACMKCVENQDGHCVFDDDIINSCIDKMVEADGIILGSPVYFLDVTAEMKGLIDRAGFVAMANRDLFRRKVGVAVTVMRRAGAITTLNTMMNFMVYSGMIIPGKPVTGVGSEAGAVQRDEEGIRRAHDTGKNMAWLLKALGKHHESP
;
A
#
# COMPACT_ATOMS: atom_id res chain seq x y z
N MET A 1 14.46 -11.73 -7.40
CA MET A 1 14.72 -10.27 -7.48
C MET A 1 13.67 -9.62 -6.60
N THR A 2 14.06 -8.80 -5.64
CA THR A 2 13.13 -8.17 -4.68
C THR A 2 12.20 -7.19 -5.39
N LYS A 3 10.89 -7.32 -5.15
CA LYS A 3 9.85 -6.52 -5.80
C LYS A 3 8.98 -5.80 -4.77
N VAL A 4 8.66 -4.54 -5.04
CA VAL A 4 7.72 -3.74 -4.24
C VAL A 4 6.56 -3.28 -5.13
N ILE A 5 5.34 -3.47 -4.66
CA ILE A 5 4.13 -2.93 -5.27
C ILE A 5 3.62 -1.73 -4.49
N ALA A 6 3.32 -0.65 -5.17
CA ALA A 6 2.62 0.51 -4.62
C ALA A 6 1.18 0.54 -5.16
N ILE A 7 0.21 0.58 -4.27
CA ILE A 7 -1.20 0.74 -4.62
C ILE A 7 -1.62 2.17 -4.26
N ASN A 8 -1.94 2.94 -5.29
CA ASN A 8 -2.32 4.33 -5.16
C ASN A 8 -3.85 4.49 -5.23
N GLY A 9 -4.48 4.78 -4.10
CA GLY A 9 -5.92 5.02 -3.98
C GLY A 9 -6.37 6.41 -4.43
N SER A 10 -5.46 7.27 -4.90
CA SER A 10 -5.83 8.59 -5.41
C SER A 10 -6.48 8.49 -6.80
N PRO A 11 -7.62 9.15 -7.06
CA PRO A 11 -8.18 9.25 -8.40
C PRO A 11 -7.31 10.10 -9.34
N LEU A 12 -6.39 10.88 -8.81
CA LEU A 12 -5.43 11.69 -9.57
C LEU A 12 -4.13 10.91 -9.76
N ARG A 13 -3.93 10.31 -10.94
CA ARG A 13 -2.76 9.45 -11.24
C ARG A 13 -1.41 10.09 -10.94
N ASN A 14 -1.25 11.38 -11.24
CA ASN A 14 -0.02 12.15 -10.97
C ASN A 14 -0.24 13.16 -9.85
N GLY A 15 -1.10 12.85 -8.88
CA GLY A 15 -1.43 13.70 -7.76
C GLY A 15 -0.39 13.63 -6.64
N ASN A 16 -0.67 14.34 -5.55
CA ASN A 16 0.23 14.44 -4.41
C ASN A 16 0.59 13.08 -3.78
N THR A 17 -0.33 12.13 -3.77
CA THR A 17 -0.08 10.78 -3.24
C THR A 17 0.94 10.03 -4.10
N SER A 18 0.80 10.08 -5.43
CA SER A 18 1.76 9.48 -6.37
C SER A 18 3.15 10.10 -6.25
N ILE A 19 3.24 11.42 -6.02
CA ILE A 19 4.52 12.11 -5.83
C ILE A 19 5.25 11.56 -4.59
N LEU A 20 4.58 11.41 -3.44
CA LEU A 20 5.22 10.86 -2.24
C LEU A 20 5.59 9.37 -2.42
N ILE A 21 4.73 8.58 -3.06
CA ILE A 21 5.04 7.20 -3.44
C ILE A 21 6.28 7.18 -4.34
N GLY A 22 6.37 8.10 -5.30
CA GLY A 22 7.51 8.24 -6.20
C GLY A 22 8.83 8.42 -5.46
N HIS A 23 8.90 9.30 -4.46
CA HIS A 23 10.11 9.51 -3.65
C HIS A 23 10.53 8.25 -2.87
N ILE A 24 9.57 7.43 -2.39
CA ILE A 24 9.90 6.15 -1.76
C ILE A 24 10.47 5.18 -2.80
N ARG A 25 9.81 5.08 -3.98
CA ARG A 25 10.22 4.20 -5.07
C ARG A 25 11.62 4.55 -5.60
N GLU A 26 11.94 5.84 -5.73
CA GLU A 26 13.28 6.29 -6.13
C GLU A 26 14.39 5.72 -5.23
N GLU A 27 14.19 5.70 -3.91
CA GLU A 27 15.16 5.13 -2.98
C GLU A 27 15.25 3.60 -3.11
N LEU A 28 14.12 2.93 -3.32
CA LEU A 28 14.10 1.48 -3.56
C LEU A 28 14.84 1.10 -4.85
N GLU A 29 14.59 1.83 -5.93
CA GLU A 29 15.20 1.61 -7.24
C GLU A 29 16.71 1.89 -7.24
N ARG A 30 17.18 2.92 -6.50
CA ARG A 30 18.62 3.17 -6.25
C ARG A 30 19.31 2.00 -5.57
N GLU A 31 18.57 1.24 -4.77
CA GLU A 31 19.05 0.05 -4.05
C GLU A 31 18.84 -1.25 -4.83
N GLY A 32 18.43 -1.18 -6.12
CA GLY A 32 18.25 -2.33 -7.02
C GLY A 32 16.98 -3.13 -6.78
N ILE A 33 16.00 -2.55 -6.08
CA ILE A 33 14.70 -3.17 -5.84
C ILE A 33 13.74 -2.75 -6.95
N THR A 34 13.08 -3.71 -7.59
CA THR A 34 12.09 -3.43 -8.65
C THR A 34 10.81 -2.89 -8.03
N THR A 35 10.28 -1.81 -8.59
CA THR A 35 9.03 -1.21 -8.13
C THR A 35 7.98 -1.14 -9.24
N GLU A 36 6.72 -1.28 -8.86
CA GLU A 36 5.55 -1.08 -9.72
C GLU A 36 4.52 -0.23 -8.98
N GLU A 37 3.81 0.67 -9.68
CA GLU A 37 2.67 1.40 -9.09
C GLU A 37 1.38 1.04 -9.84
N VAL A 38 0.34 0.67 -9.09
CA VAL A 38 -1.02 0.48 -9.59
C VAL A 38 -1.90 1.61 -9.09
N ASN A 39 -2.56 2.29 -10.01
CA ASN A 39 -3.54 3.31 -9.67
C ASN A 39 -4.91 2.67 -9.47
N LEU A 40 -5.31 2.54 -8.22
CA LEU A 40 -6.61 2.01 -7.82
C LEU A 40 -7.70 3.08 -7.85
N GLY A 41 -7.34 4.32 -7.52
CA GLY A 41 -8.28 5.43 -7.44
C GLY A 41 -8.92 5.76 -8.79
N GLY A 42 -10.22 6.04 -8.76
CA GLY A 42 -11.04 6.28 -9.95
C GLY A 42 -11.44 5.00 -10.71
N SER A 43 -11.02 3.83 -10.26
CA SER A 43 -11.50 2.53 -10.75
C SER A 43 -12.81 2.14 -10.06
N VAL A 44 -13.61 1.32 -10.71
CA VAL A 44 -14.73 0.67 -10.02
C VAL A 44 -14.13 -0.35 -9.05
N ALA A 45 -14.35 -0.16 -7.75
CA ALA A 45 -13.90 -1.08 -6.70
C ALA A 45 -15.06 -1.26 -5.73
N ARG A 46 -15.67 -2.44 -5.76
CA ARG A 46 -16.76 -2.75 -4.82
C ARG A 46 -16.21 -3.19 -3.48
N GLY A 47 -16.89 -2.83 -2.40
CA GLY A 47 -16.58 -3.30 -1.04
C GLY A 47 -16.85 -4.79 -0.84
N CYS A 48 -16.37 -5.36 0.25
CA CYS A 48 -16.66 -6.73 0.63
C CYS A 48 -18.14 -6.89 1.02
N THR A 49 -18.79 -7.93 0.51
CA THR A 49 -20.20 -8.26 0.82
C THR A 49 -20.34 -9.36 1.87
N ALA A 50 -19.23 -9.76 2.49
CA ALA A 50 -19.20 -10.85 3.48
C ALA A 50 -19.82 -12.18 2.95
N CYS A 51 -19.74 -12.47 1.66
CA CYS A 51 -20.29 -13.67 1.04
C CYS A 51 -19.56 -14.96 1.41
N MET A 52 -18.40 -14.87 2.07
CA MET A 52 -17.53 -15.97 2.53
C MET A 52 -16.98 -16.90 1.42
N LYS A 53 -17.14 -16.55 0.15
CA LYS A 53 -16.65 -17.39 -0.96
C LYS A 53 -15.13 -17.55 -0.99
N CYS A 54 -14.36 -16.55 -0.55
CA CYS A 54 -12.92 -16.66 -0.41
C CYS A 54 -12.48 -17.72 0.64
N VAL A 55 -13.32 -17.95 1.66
CA VAL A 55 -13.11 -19.01 2.67
C VAL A 55 -13.47 -20.40 2.09
N GLU A 56 -14.52 -20.48 1.28
CA GLU A 56 -14.94 -21.75 0.64
C GLU A 56 -13.96 -22.17 -0.46
N ASN A 57 -13.62 -21.24 -1.36
CA ASN A 57 -12.79 -21.53 -2.55
C ASN A 57 -11.30 -21.71 -2.20
N GLN A 58 -10.75 -20.91 -1.30
CA GLN A 58 -9.34 -20.91 -0.92
C GLN A 58 -8.36 -20.83 -2.12
N ASP A 59 -8.74 -20.07 -3.14
CA ASP A 59 -8.01 -19.90 -4.40
C ASP A 59 -7.17 -18.63 -4.47
N GLY A 60 -7.11 -17.88 -3.35
CA GLY A 60 -6.36 -16.61 -3.26
C GLY A 60 -7.11 -15.40 -3.83
N HIS A 61 -8.38 -15.56 -4.23
CA HIS A 61 -9.16 -14.50 -4.88
C HIS A 61 -10.49 -14.21 -4.19
N CYS A 62 -11.00 -13.02 -4.46
CA CYS A 62 -12.38 -12.67 -4.21
C CYS A 62 -13.25 -13.19 -5.37
N VAL A 63 -14.46 -13.69 -5.06
CA VAL A 63 -15.39 -14.18 -6.07
C VAL A 63 -15.83 -13.09 -7.07
N PHE A 64 -15.76 -11.82 -6.68
CA PHE A 64 -16.04 -10.71 -7.59
C PHE A 64 -14.79 -10.40 -8.42
N ASP A 65 -14.92 -10.61 -9.73
CA ASP A 65 -13.83 -10.50 -10.72
C ASP A 65 -14.13 -9.45 -11.81
N ASP A 66 -15.12 -8.61 -11.55
CA ASP A 66 -15.56 -7.54 -12.45
C ASP A 66 -14.88 -6.19 -12.19
N ASP A 67 -13.81 -6.18 -11.37
CA ASP A 67 -13.03 -4.99 -11.02
C ASP A 67 -11.52 -5.28 -10.87
N ILE A 68 -10.74 -4.26 -10.51
CA ILE A 68 -9.26 -4.34 -10.42
C ILE A 68 -8.75 -5.09 -9.16
N ILE A 69 -9.61 -5.41 -8.19
CA ILE A 69 -9.15 -5.84 -6.85
C ILE A 69 -8.38 -7.16 -6.89
N ASN A 70 -8.84 -8.18 -7.63
CA ASN A 70 -8.11 -9.45 -7.72
C ASN A 70 -6.73 -9.26 -8.35
N SER A 71 -6.61 -8.44 -9.41
CA SER A 71 -5.31 -8.10 -9.98
C SER A 71 -4.38 -7.37 -8.99
N CYS A 72 -4.94 -6.52 -8.11
CA CYS A 72 -4.15 -5.92 -7.02
C CYS A 72 -3.70 -6.97 -6.01
N ILE A 73 -4.57 -7.92 -5.63
CA ILE A 73 -4.23 -9.00 -4.71
C ILE A 73 -3.08 -9.85 -5.27
N ASP A 74 -3.13 -10.25 -6.54
CA ASP A 74 -2.06 -11.00 -7.19
C ASP A 74 -0.72 -10.30 -7.10
N LYS A 75 -0.68 -9.02 -7.47
CA LYS A 75 0.53 -8.20 -7.39
C LYS A 75 1.05 -8.03 -5.96
N MET A 76 0.14 -7.89 -4.99
CA MET A 76 0.50 -7.83 -3.55
C MET A 76 1.04 -9.17 -3.05
N VAL A 77 0.53 -10.28 -3.54
CA VAL A 77 1.03 -11.64 -3.19
C VAL A 77 2.41 -11.89 -3.79
N GLU A 78 2.66 -11.48 -5.03
CA GLU A 78 3.96 -11.63 -5.69
C GLU A 78 5.06 -10.74 -5.11
N ALA A 79 4.72 -9.60 -4.51
CA ALA A 79 5.67 -8.63 -4.01
C ALA A 79 6.24 -9.00 -2.63
N ASP A 80 7.48 -8.62 -2.35
CA ASP A 80 8.12 -8.72 -1.03
C ASP A 80 7.73 -7.54 -0.12
N GLY A 81 7.35 -6.42 -0.73
CA GLY A 81 6.91 -5.22 -0.03
C GLY A 81 5.70 -4.55 -0.67
N ILE A 82 4.87 -3.91 0.14
CA ILE A 82 3.62 -3.27 -0.25
C ILE A 82 3.58 -1.85 0.26
N ILE A 83 3.37 -0.88 -0.62
CA ILE A 83 3.10 0.51 -0.27
C ILE A 83 1.61 0.78 -0.53
N LEU A 84 0.86 1.18 0.49
CA LEU A 84 -0.51 1.65 0.35
C LEU A 84 -0.52 3.16 0.47
N GLY A 85 -1.02 3.86 -0.54
CA GLY A 85 -1.13 5.29 -0.57
C GLY A 85 -2.57 5.76 -0.79
N SER A 86 -3.06 6.67 0.06
CA SER A 86 -4.38 7.27 -0.10
C SER A 86 -4.35 8.75 0.26
N PRO A 87 -4.98 9.64 -0.54
CA PRO A 87 -5.31 10.97 -0.03
C PRO A 87 -6.33 10.85 1.10
N VAL A 88 -6.40 11.87 1.95
CA VAL A 88 -7.47 11.98 2.94
C VAL A 88 -8.76 12.41 2.25
N TYR A 89 -9.73 11.51 2.19
CA TYR A 89 -11.10 11.79 1.72
C TYR A 89 -12.06 11.69 2.89
N PHE A 90 -12.65 12.82 3.26
CA PHE A 90 -13.57 12.94 4.39
C PHE A 90 -13.06 12.27 5.68
N LEU A 91 -11.82 12.57 6.05
CA LEU A 91 -11.09 12.12 7.25
C LEU A 91 -10.62 10.65 7.22
N ASP A 92 -10.70 9.95 6.09
CA ASP A 92 -10.21 8.57 5.97
C ASP A 92 -9.64 8.30 4.56
N VAL A 93 -9.36 7.03 4.24
CA VAL A 93 -8.94 6.57 2.92
C VAL A 93 -10.06 6.76 1.89
N THR A 94 -9.70 6.72 0.60
CA THR A 94 -10.70 6.68 -0.48
C THR A 94 -11.54 5.41 -0.42
N ALA A 95 -12.74 5.44 -0.99
CA ALA A 95 -13.64 4.29 -1.02
C ALA A 95 -13.01 3.08 -1.72
N GLU A 96 -12.26 3.31 -2.79
CA GLU A 96 -11.55 2.28 -3.54
C GLU A 96 -10.46 1.62 -2.67
N MET A 97 -9.67 2.41 -1.93
CA MET A 97 -8.67 1.88 -1.00
C MET A 97 -9.33 1.06 0.11
N LYS A 98 -10.48 1.51 0.62
CA LYS A 98 -11.24 0.74 1.63
C LYS A 98 -11.77 -0.57 1.04
N GLY A 99 -12.27 -0.54 -0.19
CA GLY A 99 -12.72 -1.73 -0.91
C GLY A 99 -11.58 -2.76 -1.09
N LEU A 100 -10.38 -2.30 -1.44
CA LEU A 100 -9.19 -3.15 -1.50
C LEU A 100 -8.86 -3.75 -0.13
N ILE A 101 -8.77 -2.92 0.91
CA ILE A 101 -8.44 -3.37 2.27
C ILE A 101 -9.42 -4.46 2.74
N ASP A 102 -10.71 -4.24 2.57
CA ASP A 102 -11.72 -5.19 3.03
C ASP A 102 -11.64 -6.52 2.28
N ARG A 103 -11.51 -6.48 0.96
CA ARG A 103 -11.48 -7.70 0.14
C ARG A 103 -10.15 -8.42 0.23
N ALA A 104 -9.02 -7.70 0.09
CA ALA A 104 -7.69 -8.30 0.21
C ALA A 104 -7.44 -8.86 1.61
N GLY A 105 -7.94 -8.20 2.66
CA GLY A 105 -7.84 -8.67 4.04
C GLY A 105 -8.56 -10.00 4.26
N PHE A 106 -9.82 -10.12 3.83
CA PHE A 106 -10.57 -11.37 3.93
C PHE A 106 -9.96 -12.49 3.08
N VAL A 107 -9.53 -12.19 1.86
CA VAL A 107 -8.86 -13.17 0.99
C VAL A 107 -7.56 -13.64 1.62
N ALA A 108 -6.71 -12.74 2.11
CA ALA A 108 -5.44 -13.09 2.72
C ALA A 108 -5.63 -13.99 3.95
N MET A 109 -6.53 -13.62 4.85
CA MET A 109 -6.85 -14.39 6.06
C MET A 109 -7.39 -15.80 5.71
N ALA A 110 -8.26 -15.90 4.71
CA ALA A 110 -8.84 -17.18 4.27
C ALA A 110 -7.80 -18.10 3.58
N ASN A 111 -6.68 -17.54 3.08
CA ASN A 111 -5.67 -18.24 2.30
C ASN A 111 -4.29 -18.26 3.01
N ARG A 112 -4.26 -18.55 4.31
CA ARG A 112 -3.02 -18.72 5.11
C ARG A 112 -2.18 -17.45 5.27
N ASP A 113 -2.82 -16.30 5.45
CA ASP A 113 -2.16 -15.02 5.71
C ASP A 113 -1.18 -14.62 4.58
N LEU A 114 -1.68 -14.48 3.35
CA LEU A 114 -0.91 -14.23 2.12
C LEU A 114 0.08 -13.06 2.22
N PHE A 115 -0.16 -12.09 3.12
CA PHE A 115 0.70 -10.91 3.28
C PHE A 115 1.64 -11.00 4.47
N ARG A 116 1.63 -12.10 5.20
CA ARG A 116 2.46 -12.29 6.38
C ARG A 116 3.94 -12.12 6.05
N ARG A 117 4.65 -11.34 6.88
CA ARG A 117 6.09 -11.01 6.77
C ARG A 117 6.48 -10.14 5.58
N LYS A 118 5.55 -9.69 4.74
CA LYS A 118 5.86 -8.67 3.73
C LYS A 118 6.14 -7.33 4.41
N VAL A 119 6.99 -6.50 3.80
CA VAL A 119 7.27 -5.16 4.33
C VAL A 119 6.18 -4.19 3.91
N GLY A 120 5.55 -3.48 4.87
CA GLY A 120 4.42 -2.59 4.62
C GLY A 120 4.71 -1.13 4.90
N VAL A 121 4.32 -0.22 4.00
CA VAL A 121 4.43 1.23 4.16
C VAL A 121 3.09 1.89 3.86
N ALA A 122 2.61 2.76 4.75
CA ALA A 122 1.42 3.59 4.55
C ALA A 122 1.81 5.03 4.22
N VAL A 123 1.16 5.60 3.19
CA VAL A 123 1.38 6.96 2.70
C VAL A 123 0.04 7.70 2.65
N THR A 124 -0.03 8.91 3.19
CA THR A 124 -1.21 9.75 3.03
C THR A 124 -0.85 11.20 2.74
N VAL A 125 -1.72 11.87 1.99
CA VAL A 125 -1.65 13.32 1.79
C VAL A 125 -2.94 13.94 2.28
N MET A 126 -2.80 14.99 3.08
CA MET A 126 -3.94 15.75 3.61
C MET A 126 -3.88 17.21 3.18
N ARG A 127 -5.03 17.85 3.11
CA ARG A 127 -5.10 19.31 3.03
C ARG A 127 -4.85 19.95 4.39
N ARG A 128 -5.52 19.47 5.47
CA ARG A 128 -5.51 20.08 6.80
C ARG A 128 -5.62 19.08 7.93
N ALA A 129 -6.44 18.05 7.80
CA ALA A 129 -6.79 17.12 8.87
C ALA A 129 -7.04 15.72 8.32
N GLY A 130 -7.15 14.70 9.19
CA GLY A 130 -7.53 13.32 8.85
C GLY A 130 -6.37 12.39 8.53
N ALA A 131 -5.11 12.85 8.55
CA ALA A 131 -3.96 11.98 8.26
C ALA A 131 -3.87 10.80 9.23
N ILE A 132 -4.10 11.01 10.52
CA ILE A 132 -3.98 9.94 11.54
C ILE A 132 -5.00 8.84 11.29
N THR A 133 -6.26 9.18 11.04
CA THR A 133 -7.33 8.20 10.79
C THR A 133 -7.07 7.43 9.50
N THR A 134 -6.70 8.13 8.42
CA THR A 134 -6.35 7.53 7.13
C THR A 134 -5.17 6.56 7.26
N LEU A 135 -4.11 6.96 7.97
CA LEU A 135 -2.97 6.08 8.23
C LEU A 135 -3.38 4.88 9.08
N ASN A 136 -4.18 5.09 10.14
CA ASN A 136 -4.62 4.00 11.00
C ASN A 136 -5.41 2.94 10.22
N THR A 137 -6.26 3.33 9.28
CA THR A 137 -6.99 2.38 8.42
C THR A 137 -6.02 1.48 7.64
N MET A 138 -5.01 2.05 6.99
CA MET A 138 -4.00 1.28 6.24
C MET A 138 -3.07 0.49 7.17
N MET A 139 -2.61 1.09 8.27
CA MET A 139 -1.71 0.45 9.23
C MET A 139 -2.38 -0.74 9.94
N ASN A 140 -3.64 -0.62 10.34
CA ASN A 140 -4.39 -1.71 10.96
C ASN A 140 -4.49 -2.91 10.00
N PHE A 141 -4.76 -2.68 8.72
CA PHE A 141 -4.72 -3.74 7.71
C PHE A 141 -3.35 -4.43 7.67
N MET A 142 -2.26 -3.66 7.61
CA MET A 142 -0.90 -4.20 7.54
C MET A 142 -0.56 -5.03 8.79
N VAL A 143 -0.81 -4.47 9.98
CA VAL A 143 -0.52 -5.15 11.25
C VAL A 143 -1.35 -6.40 11.41
N TYR A 144 -2.65 -6.33 11.11
CA TYR A 144 -3.54 -7.49 11.20
C TYR A 144 -3.18 -8.60 10.19
N SER A 145 -2.65 -8.22 9.03
CA SER A 145 -2.13 -9.15 8.01
C SER A 145 -0.72 -9.70 8.32
N GLY A 146 -0.15 -9.38 9.49
CA GLY A 146 1.18 -9.86 9.91
C GLY A 146 2.35 -9.28 9.11
N MET A 147 2.17 -8.09 8.52
CA MET A 147 3.23 -7.40 7.80
C MET A 147 4.21 -6.71 8.76
N ILE A 148 5.41 -6.41 8.28
CA ILE A 148 6.48 -5.75 9.04
C ILE A 148 6.58 -4.30 8.60
N ILE A 149 6.48 -3.38 9.55
CA ILE A 149 6.53 -1.94 9.27
C ILE A 149 7.96 -1.43 9.46
N PRO A 150 8.61 -0.84 8.42
CA PRO A 150 10.03 -0.47 8.47
C PRO A 150 10.30 0.85 9.21
N GLY A 151 9.28 1.51 9.75
CA GLY A 151 9.45 2.78 10.44
C GLY A 151 8.18 3.63 10.51
N LYS A 152 8.33 4.94 10.43
CA LYS A 152 7.20 5.86 10.50
C LYS A 152 6.40 5.86 9.20
N PRO A 153 5.06 5.95 9.26
CA PRO A 153 4.26 6.16 8.05
C PRO A 153 4.54 7.55 7.45
N VAL A 154 4.28 7.70 6.16
CA VAL A 154 4.53 8.94 5.43
C VAL A 154 3.28 9.80 5.37
N THR A 155 3.42 11.05 5.78
CA THR A 155 2.40 12.08 5.65
C THR A 155 2.91 13.21 4.77
N GLY A 156 2.03 13.80 3.97
CA GLY A 156 2.30 15.04 3.26
C GLY A 156 1.13 16.01 3.33
N VAL A 157 1.43 17.27 3.14
CA VAL A 157 0.45 18.36 3.09
C VAL A 157 0.38 18.94 1.69
N GLY A 158 -0.81 18.97 1.11
CA GLY A 158 -1.03 19.54 -0.20
C GLY A 158 -2.51 19.59 -0.57
N SER A 159 -3.01 20.77 -0.96
CA SER A 159 -4.41 21.00 -1.33
C SER A 159 -4.65 20.92 -2.83
N GLU A 160 -3.65 21.24 -3.64
CA GLU A 160 -3.71 21.25 -5.10
C GLU A 160 -2.77 20.19 -5.66
N ALA A 161 -2.99 19.78 -6.90
CA ALA A 161 -2.10 18.83 -7.58
C ALA A 161 -0.65 19.37 -7.59
N GLY A 162 0.30 18.54 -7.16
CA GLY A 162 1.69 18.91 -7.05
C GLY A 162 2.08 19.75 -5.82
N ALA A 163 1.11 20.19 -5.00
CA ALA A 163 1.41 21.05 -3.84
C ALA A 163 2.31 20.38 -2.80
N VAL A 164 2.28 19.07 -2.69
CA VAL A 164 3.13 18.30 -1.78
C VAL A 164 4.62 18.44 -2.08
N GLN A 165 5.01 18.87 -3.28
CA GLN A 165 6.40 19.16 -3.62
C GLN A 165 7.01 20.31 -2.80
N ARG A 166 6.16 21.14 -2.17
CA ARG A 166 6.58 22.21 -1.26
C ARG A 166 6.64 21.76 0.20
N ASP A 167 6.22 20.55 0.50
CA ASP A 167 6.28 19.95 1.85
C ASP A 167 7.63 19.23 2.03
N GLU A 168 8.67 19.99 2.36
CA GLU A 168 10.02 19.46 2.54
C GLU A 168 10.10 18.37 3.61
N GLU A 169 9.28 18.46 4.66
CA GLU A 169 9.24 17.44 5.72
C GLU A 169 8.62 16.14 5.19
N GLY A 170 7.51 16.23 4.48
CA GLY A 170 6.85 15.08 3.88
C GLY A 170 7.75 14.37 2.88
N ILE A 171 8.43 15.11 1.99
CA ILE A 171 9.39 14.58 1.02
C ILE A 171 10.57 13.91 1.72
N ARG A 172 11.21 14.57 2.69
CA ARG A 172 12.32 13.99 3.44
C ARG A 172 11.88 12.68 4.12
N ARG A 173 10.70 12.64 4.72
CA ARG A 173 10.14 11.44 5.36
C ARG A 173 9.90 10.32 4.34
N ALA A 174 9.45 10.64 3.14
CA ALA A 174 9.29 9.65 2.07
C ALA A 174 10.63 9.00 1.69
N HIS A 175 11.68 9.82 1.49
CA HIS A 175 13.04 9.30 1.24
C HIS A 175 13.56 8.44 2.39
N ASP A 176 13.44 8.90 3.64
CA ASP A 176 13.91 8.13 4.80
C ASP A 176 13.17 6.80 4.95
N THR A 177 11.86 6.80 4.68
CA THR A 177 11.05 5.56 4.69
C THR A 177 11.46 4.61 3.57
N GLY A 178 11.74 5.13 2.36
CA GLY A 178 12.26 4.34 1.24
C GLY A 178 13.58 3.64 1.58
N LYS A 179 14.53 4.37 2.18
CA LYS A 179 15.81 3.82 2.65
C LYS A 179 15.63 2.72 3.69
N ASN A 180 14.75 2.96 4.69
CA ASN A 180 14.46 1.97 5.73
C ASN A 180 13.79 0.72 5.14
N MET A 181 12.86 0.89 4.21
CA MET A 181 12.21 -0.23 3.52
C MET A 181 13.22 -1.04 2.71
N ALA A 182 14.11 -0.39 1.97
CA ALA A 182 15.18 -1.05 1.22
C ALA A 182 16.13 -1.84 2.12
N TRP A 183 16.56 -1.21 3.23
CA TRP A 183 17.41 -1.87 4.22
C TRP A 183 16.75 -3.14 4.79
N LEU A 184 15.47 -3.04 5.19
CA LEU A 184 14.74 -4.16 5.77
C LEU A 184 14.53 -5.29 4.77
N LEU A 185 14.14 -4.97 3.54
CA LEU A 185 13.96 -5.96 2.46
C LEU A 185 15.25 -6.72 2.16
N LYS A 186 16.39 -6.03 2.12
CA LYS A 186 17.71 -6.67 1.94
C LYS A 186 18.11 -7.53 3.13
N ALA A 187 17.79 -7.10 4.35
CA ALA A 187 18.07 -7.89 5.56
C ALA A 187 17.26 -9.18 5.58
N LEU A 188 15.98 -9.13 5.22
CA LEU A 188 15.11 -10.30 5.15
C LEU A 188 15.52 -11.25 4.01
N GLY A 189 15.91 -10.73 2.85
CA GLY A 189 16.37 -11.55 1.71
C GLY A 189 17.61 -12.38 2.03
N LYS A 190 18.53 -11.86 2.83
CA LYS A 190 19.72 -12.59 3.28
C LYS A 190 19.42 -13.81 4.18
N HIS A 191 18.26 -13.82 4.84
CA HIS A 191 17.84 -14.92 5.71
C HIS A 191 17.01 -15.99 4.98
N HIS A 192 16.55 -15.73 3.77
CA HIS A 192 15.87 -16.74 2.95
C HIS A 192 16.84 -17.67 2.21
N GLU A 193 18.15 -17.36 2.18
CA GLU A 193 19.19 -18.20 1.58
C GLU A 193 19.85 -19.20 2.55
N SER A 194 19.42 -19.23 3.81
CA SER A 194 19.88 -20.25 4.78
C SER A 194 18.84 -21.37 4.88
N PRO A 195 19.26 -22.64 4.72
CA PRO A 195 18.37 -23.80 4.74
C PRO A 195 17.68 -24.00 6.09
#